data_9ae014409dea4fb8b6b0284652c011c5
#
_entry.id   9ae014409dea4fb8b6b0284652c011c5
#
_cell.length_a   1.000
_cell.length_b   1.000
_cell.length_c   1.000
_cell.angle_alpha   90.00
_cell.angle_beta   90.00
_cell.angle_gamma   90.00
#
_symmetry.space_group_name_H-M   'P 1'
#
loop_
_entity.id
_entity.type
_entity.pdbx_description
1 polymer ?
#
loop_
_entity_poly.entity_id
_entity_poly.type
_entity_poly.pdbx_seq_one_letter_code
_entity_poly.pdbx_strand_id
1 'polypeptide(L)'
;SIPAEAAETVADLLCAEPMVKPIGLGARDSLRLEAGLPLYGHDLSPETSPIEAGLTFGINKRRRTEGGFPGADRILREIAEGTARKWVGLALDGRQAAREGAEVFAGSDAVGSVTSGGFSPTLGHPVAVAYVDVGHAAEGTALEIEVRGKRLPARVVPLPFVQHRYRRKGTTQ
;
A
#
# COMPACT_ATOMS: atom_id res chain seq x y z
N SER A 1 -10.05 -23.35 -2.58
CA SER A 1 -11.52 -23.32 -2.48
C SER A 1 -12.01 -24.63 -1.88
N ILE A 2 -13.18 -24.60 -1.22
CA ILE A 2 -13.85 -25.74 -0.63
C ILE A 2 -15.30 -25.77 -1.13
N PRO A 3 -15.99 -26.94 -1.14
CA PRO A 3 -17.42 -27.02 -1.38
C PRO A 3 -18.21 -26.19 -0.36
N ALA A 4 -19.34 -25.60 -0.75
CA ALA A 4 -20.13 -24.73 0.11
C ALA A 4 -20.64 -25.43 1.37
N GLU A 5 -21.04 -26.69 1.25
CA GLU A 5 -21.51 -27.56 2.34
C GLU A 5 -20.42 -27.87 3.38
N ALA A 6 -19.15 -27.76 3.02
CA ALA A 6 -18.01 -27.95 3.94
C ALA A 6 -17.58 -26.66 4.68
N ALA A 7 -18.17 -25.50 4.33
CA ALA A 7 -17.69 -24.21 4.83
C ALA A 7 -17.80 -24.05 6.34
N GLU A 8 -18.95 -24.46 6.91
CA GLU A 8 -19.20 -24.39 8.36
C GLU A 8 -18.22 -25.28 9.12
N THR A 9 -18.10 -26.55 8.70
CA THR A 9 -17.18 -27.51 9.33
C THR A 9 -15.75 -27.05 9.32
N VAL A 10 -15.28 -26.46 8.20
CA VAL A 10 -13.92 -25.94 8.10
C VAL A 10 -13.73 -24.69 8.95
N ALA A 11 -14.73 -23.80 9.00
CA ALA A 11 -14.68 -22.60 9.85
C ALA A 11 -14.60 -22.99 11.33
N ASP A 12 -15.43 -23.93 11.78
CA ASP A 12 -15.44 -24.44 13.17
C ASP A 12 -14.09 -25.08 13.52
N LEU A 13 -13.56 -25.93 12.63
CA LEU A 13 -12.24 -26.55 12.82
C LEU A 13 -11.13 -25.50 12.99
N LEU A 14 -11.13 -24.45 12.17
CA LEU A 14 -10.13 -23.39 12.27
C LEU A 14 -10.31 -22.57 13.54
N CYS A 15 -11.55 -22.21 13.90
CA CYS A 15 -11.85 -21.41 15.09
C CYS A 15 -11.68 -22.19 16.40
N ALA A 16 -11.64 -23.51 16.37
CA ALA A 16 -11.32 -24.35 17.52
C ALA A 16 -9.85 -24.21 17.97
N GLU A 17 -8.96 -23.77 17.06
CA GLU A 17 -7.57 -23.53 17.40
C GLU A 17 -7.44 -22.24 18.23
N PRO A 18 -6.85 -22.30 19.46
CA PRO A 18 -6.81 -21.15 20.39
C PRO A 18 -6.15 -19.88 19.82
N MET A 19 -5.22 -20.06 18.87
CA MET A 19 -4.50 -18.95 18.22
C MET A 19 -5.26 -18.33 17.05
N VAL A 20 -6.33 -18.96 16.56
CA VAL A 20 -7.12 -18.47 15.44
C VAL A 20 -8.30 -17.65 15.97
N LYS A 21 -8.41 -16.43 15.47
CA LYS A 21 -9.49 -15.51 15.81
C LYS A 21 -10.20 -15.05 14.54
N PRO A 22 -11.52 -15.05 14.49
CA PRO A 22 -12.26 -14.41 13.41
C PRO A 22 -11.94 -12.91 13.37
N ILE A 23 -11.69 -12.37 12.18
CA ILE A 23 -11.45 -10.94 11.99
C ILE A 23 -12.38 -10.38 10.92
N GLY A 24 -12.72 -9.08 11.04
CA GLY A 24 -13.52 -8.38 10.05
C GLY A 24 -12.66 -7.62 9.04
N LEU A 25 -13.33 -6.94 8.10
CA LEU A 25 -12.71 -6.17 7.03
C LEU A 25 -11.83 -5.03 7.57
N GLY A 26 -12.20 -4.41 8.69
CA GLY A 26 -11.37 -3.36 9.30
C GLY A 26 -10.00 -3.84 9.76
N ALA A 27 -9.92 -5.05 10.33
CA ALA A 27 -8.63 -5.65 10.69
C ALA A 27 -7.82 -6.03 9.44
N ARG A 28 -8.47 -6.61 8.42
CA ARG A 28 -7.81 -6.88 7.13
C ARG A 28 -7.23 -5.60 6.53
N ASP A 29 -7.99 -4.50 6.55
CA ASP A 29 -7.56 -3.24 5.94
C ASP A 29 -6.39 -2.61 6.70
N SER A 30 -6.44 -2.55 8.03
CA SER A 30 -5.32 -2.04 8.82
C SER A 30 -4.06 -2.90 8.68
N LEU A 31 -4.19 -4.22 8.68
CA LEU A 31 -3.06 -5.15 8.54
C LEU A 31 -2.39 -5.06 7.15
N ARG A 32 -3.18 -5.01 6.07
CA ARG A 32 -2.59 -4.87 4.73
C ARG A 32 -1.90 -3.51 4.55
N LEU A 33 -2.49 -2.43 5.10
CA LEU A 33 -1.91 -1.08 5.06
C LEU A 33 -0.58 -1.05 5.80
N GLU A 34 -0.51 -1.57 7.03
CA GLU A 34 0.73 -1.70 7.80
C GLU A 34 1.79 -2.52 7.06
N ALA A 35 1.37 -3.57 6.36
CA ALA A 35 2.24 -4.41 5.55
C ALA A 35 2.66 -3.78 4.22
N GLY A 36 2.19 -2.57 3.88
CA GLY A 36 2.50 -1.91 2.61
C GLY A 36 1.96 -2.68 1.40
N LEU A 37 0.83 -3.37 1.54
CA LEU A 37 0.20 -4.13 0.46
C LEU A 37 -0.89 -3.29 -0.20
N PRO A 38 -0.77 -3.00 -1.51
CA PRO A 38 -1.77 -2.22 -2.21
C PRO A 38 -3.08 -3.01 -2.37
N LEU A 39 -4.19 -2.29 -2.33
CA LEU A 39 -5.53 -2.83 -2.51
C LEU A 39 -6.08 -2.44 -3.88
N TYR A 40 -6.45 -3.45 -4.69
CA TYR A 40 -7.11 -3.19 -5.96
C TYR A 40 -8.49 -2.54 -5.76
N GLY A 41 -8.77 -1.53 -6.56
CA GLY A 41 -9.96 -0.68 -6.44
C GLY A 41 -9.74 0.61 -5.65
N HIS A 42 -8.64 0.69 -4.87
CA HIS A 42 -8.22 1.89 -4.14
C HIS A 42 -6.82 2.33 -4.56
N ASP A 43 -5.81 1.50 -4.26
CA ASP A 43 -4.40 1.80 -4.57
C ASP A 43 -4.02 1.40 -5.99
N LEU A 44 -4.71 0.46 -6.59
CA LEU A 44 -4.49 -0.05 -7.94
C LEU A 44 -5.77 0.00 -8.76
N SER A 45 -5.63 0.41 -10.01
CA SER A 45 -6.69 0.43 -11.02
C SER A 45 -6.14 -0.01 -12.39
N PRO A 46 -6.97 -0.18 -13.42
CA PRO A 46 -6.49 -0.47 -14.77
C PRO A 46 -5.54 0.61 -15.34
N GLU A 47 -5.64 1.85 -14.85
CA GLU A 47 -4.82 2.98 -15.28
C GLU A 47 -3.47 3.04 -14.57
N THR A 48 -3.33 2.32 -13.45
CA THR A 48 -2.11 2.30 -12.64
C THR A 48 -1.11 1.29 -13.18
N SER A 49 0.11 1.73 -13.45
CA SER A 49 1.15 0.79 -13.86
C SER A 49 1.79 0.10 -12.63
N PRO A 50 2.30 -1.12 -12.81
CA PRO A 50 3.05 -1.79 -11.75
C PRO A 50 4.36 -1.06 -11.41
N ILE A 51 4.88 -0.20 -12.27
CA ILE A 51 6.09 0.58 -12.00
C ILE A 51 5.78 1.74 -11.08
N GLU A 52 4.70 2.50 -11.35
CA GLU A 52 4.20 3.55 -10.44
C GLU A 52 3.91 3.01 -9.04
N ALA A 53 3.33 1.81 -8.98
CA ALA A 53 2.94 1.14 -7.74
C ALA A 53 4.10 0.44 -7.00
N GLY A 54 5.33 0.48 -7.53
CA GLY A 54 6.48 -0.18 -6.90
C GLY A 54 6.45 -1.72 -6.99
N LEU A 55 5.64 -2.29 -7.87
CA LEU A 55 5.41 -3.73 -8.03
C LEU A 55 6.28 -4.37 -9.12
N THR A 56 7.37 -3.72 -9.51
CA THR A 56 8.30 -4.22 -10.55
C THR A 56 8.77 -5.65 -10.29
N PHE A 57 8.88 -6.05 -9.01
CA PHE A 57 9.28 -7.41 -8.63
C PHE A 57 8.31 -8.49 -9.14
N GLY A 58 7.04 -8.17 -9.34
CA GLY A 58 6.02 -9.07 -9.88
C GLY A 58 6.19 -9.37 -11.37
N ILE A 59 6.99 -8.59 -12.09
CA ILE A 59 7.28 -8.80 -13.50
C ILE A 59 8.54 -9.65 -13.62
N ASN A 60 8.45 -10.80 -14.28
CA ASN A 60 9.59 -11.69 -14.50
C ASN A 60 10.76 -10.94 -15.18
N LYS A 61 12.00 -11.18 -14.73
CA LYS A 61 13.21 -10.50 -15.23
C LYS A 61 13.33 -10.56 -16.77
N ARG A 62 13.07 -11.72 -17.38
CA ARG A 62 13.08 -11.91 -18.83
C ARG A 62 12.08 -10.96 -19.51
N ARG A 63 10.86 -10.85 -18.97
CA ARG A 63 9.79 -9.98 -19.51
C ARG A 63 10.13 -8.50 -19.43
N ARG A 64 10.92 -8.07 -18.44
CA ARG A 64 11.38 -6.69 -18.33
C ARG A 64 12.37 -6.29 -19.43
N THR A 65 12.91 -7.26 -20.18
CA THR A 65 13.85 -7.04 -21.27
C THR A 65 13.20 -7.33 -22.63
N GLU A 66 12.52 -8.49 -22.74
CA GLU A 66 11.97 -8.98 -24.00
C GLU A 66 10.55 -8.45 -24.30
N GLY A 67 9.80 -8.00 -23.29
CA GLY A 67 8.40 -7.63 -23.46
C GLY A 67 7.50 -8.84 -23.76
N GLY A 68 6.63 -8.71 -24.77
CA GLY A 68 5.76 -9.78 -25.27
C GLY A 68 4.60 -10.13 -24.33
N PHE A 69 4.06 -9.13 -23.62
CA PHE A 69 2.87 -9.23 -22.77
C PHE A 69 1.99 -7.98 -22.94
N PRO A 70 0.70 -8.03 -22.59
CA PRO A 70 -0.17 -6.85 -22.66
C PRO A 70 0.38 -5.70 -21.82
N GLY A 71 0.46 -4.48 -22.40
CA GLY A 71 0.97 -3.28 -21.72
C GLY A 71 2.51 -3.18 -21.68
N ALA A 72 3.23 -4.08 -22.36
CA ALA A 72 4.70 -4.09 -22.36
C ALA A 72 5.30 -2.74 -22.75
N ASP A 73 4.78 -2.06 -23.77
CA ASP A 73 5.32 -0.79 -24.27
C ASP A 73 5.35 0.30 -23.20
N ARG A 74 4.27 0.45 -22.44
CA ARG A 74 4.21 1.38 -21.31
C ARG A 74 5.18 0.96 -20.21
N ILE A 75 5.15 -0.29 -19.82
CA ILE A 75 5.93 -0.81 -18.70
C ILE A 75 7.43 -0.74 -18.98
N LEU A 76 7.88 -1.12 -20.17
CA LEU A 76 9.29 -1.05 -20.55
C LEU A 76 9.80 0.40 -20.62
N ARG A 77 8.98 1.32 -21.15
CA ARG A 77 9.29 2.73 -21.14
C ARG A 77 9.42 3.26 -19.70
N GLU A 78 8.48 2.97 -18.83
CA GLU A 78 8.52 3.41 -17.42
C GLU A 78 9.70 2.79 -16.64
N ILE A 79 10.15 1.58 -17.00
CA ILE A 79 11.38 0.99 -16.43
C ILE A 79 12.62 1.77 -16.88
N ALA A 80 12.66 2.20 -18.14
CA ALA A 80 13.82 2.89 -18.73
C ALA A 80 13.89 4.38 -18.34
N GLU A 81 12.77 5.06 -18.35
CA GLU A 81 12.67 6.53 -18.21
C GLU A 81 12.18 6.96 -16.82
N GLY A 82 11.62 6.05 -16.03
CA GLY A 82 10.92 6.35 -14.78
C GLY A 82 9.45 6.69 -14.99
N THR A 83 8.78 7.03 -13.89
CA THR A 83 7.35 7.38 -13.85
C THR A 83 7.17 8.84 -13.43
N ALA A 84 6.06 9.47 -13.84
CA ALA A 84 5.74 10.84 -13.41
C ALA A 84 5.36 10.91 -11.92
N ARG A 85 4.73 9.85 -11.41
CA ARG A 85 4.28 9.72 -10.02
C ARG A 85 4.70 8.38 -9.44
N LYS A 86 4.72 8.30 -8.11
CA LYS A 86 5.10 7.08 -7.39
C LYS A 86 4.20 6.85 -6.19
N TRP A 87 3.84 5.59 -5.96
CA TRP A 87 3.14 5.17 -4.76
C TRP A 87 4.11 5.13 -3.57
N VAL A 88 3.78 5.85 -2.50
CA VAL A 88 4.63 6.05 -1.32
C VAL A 88 3.86 5.84 -0.04
N GLY A 89 4.56 5.48 1.03
CA GLY A 89 4.04 5.50 2.40
C GLY A 89 4.17 6.89 3.01
N LEU A 90 3.16 7.32 3.75
CA LEU A 90 3.10 8.58 4.49
C LEU A 90 2.81 8.32 5.96
N ALA A 91 3.67 8.77 6.85
CA ALA A 91 3.41 8.83 8.29
C ALA A 91 2.84 10.22 8.61
N LEU A 92 1.73 10.26 9.34
CA LEU A 92 1.08 11.49 9.75
C LEU A 92 1.31 11.76 11.24
N ASP A 93 1.46 13.03 11.58
CA ASP A 93 1.51 13.45 12.96
C ASP A 93 0.11 13.51 13.59
N GLY A 94 0.04 13.26 14.90
CA GLY A 94 -1.20 13.34 15.67
C GLY A 94 -2.07 12.08 15.60
N ARG A 95 -3.40 12.24 15.65
CA ARG A 95 -4.36 11.13 15.74
C ARG A 95 -5.36 11.07 14.59
N GLN A 96 -5.40 12.10 13.75
CA GLN A 96 -6.36 12.21 12.67
C GLN A 96 -5.82 11.51 11.43
N ALA A 97 -6.52 10.46 10.98
CA ALA A 97 -6.16 9.73 9.77
C ALA A 97 -6.69 10.43 8.52
N ALA A 98 -5.88 10.46 7.47
CA ALA A 98 -6.32 10.76 6.12
C ALA A 98 -7.13 9.59 5.55
N ARG A 99 -7.94 9.88 4.53
CA ARG A 99 -8.74 8.88 3.82
C ARG A 99 -8.49 9.01 2.32
N GLU A 100 -8.90 8.01 1.59
CA GLU A 100 -8.89 8.02 0.13
C GLU A 100 -9.44 9.34 -0.42
N GLY A 101 -8.79 9.88 -1.46
CA GLY A 101 -9.15 11.14 -2.11
C GLY A 101 -8.64 12.40 -1.42
N ALA A 102 -8.00 12.29 -0.22
CA ALA A 102 -7.38 13.45 0.42
C ALA A 102 -6.19 13.94 -0.42
N GLU A 103 -6.13 15.25 -0.67
CA GLU A 103 -5.05 15.86 -1.44
C GLU A 103 -3.75 15.93 -0.64
N VAL A 104 -2.62 15.70 -1.31
CA VAL A 104 -1.28 15.81 -0.76
C VAL A 104 -0.59 17.04 -1.34
N PHE A 105 0.05 17.82 -0.47
CA PHE A 105 0.64 19.11 -0.83
C PHE A 105 2.13 19.18 -0.46
N ALA A 106 2.87 19.91 -1.29
CA ALA A 106 4.21 20.42 -0.99
C ALA A 106 4.15 21.97 -0.98
N GLY A 107 4.04 22.56 0.21
CA GLY A 107 3.75 23.98 0.33
C GLY A 107 2.36 24.34 -0.24
N SER A 108 2.29 25.19 -1.27
CA SER A 108 1.02 25.57 -1.92
C SER A 108 0.56 24.56 -2.97
N ASP A 109 1.44 23.73 -3.48
CA ASP A 109 1.21 22.94 -4.67
C ASP A 109 0.63 21.57 -4.32
N ALA A 110 -0.47 21.20 -4.98
CA ALA A 110 -1.02 19.86 -4.90
C ALA A 110 -0.13 18.91 -5.72
N VAL A 111 0.50 17.96 -5.05
CA VAL A 111 1.50 17.04 -5.63
C VAL A 111 1.04 15.59 -5.63
N GLY A 112 -0.18 15.31 -5.19
CA GLY A 112 -0.68 13.94 -5.19
C GLY A 112 -1.99 13.76 -4.45
N SER A 113 -2.39 12.49 -4.30
CA SER A 113 -3.61 12.13 -3.55
C SER A 113 -3.43 10.82 -2.78
N VAL A 114 -4.06 10.74 -1.62
CA VAL A 114 -4.14 9.54 -0.78
C VAL A 114 -5.04 8.51 -1.46
N THR A 115 -4.56 7.27 -1.55
CA THR A 115 -5.34 6.14 -2.07
C THR A 115 -5.86 5.24 -0.94
N SER A 116 -5.14 5.15 0.17
CA SER A 116 -5.60 4.47 1.36
C SER A 116 -5.00 5.11 2.61
N GLY A 117 -5.74 5.12 3.71
CA GLY A 117 -5.20 5.64 4.95
C GLY A 117 -6.05 5.28 6.17
N GLY A 118 -5.40 5.17 7.30
CA GLY A 118 -6.03 4.76 8.55
C GLY A 118 -5.12 4.95 9.75
N PHE A 119 -5.63 4.60 10.91
CA PHE A 119 -4.83 4.51 12.11
C PHE A 119 -4.13 3.15 12.16
N SER A 120 -2.82 3.12 12.37
CA SER A 120 -2.05 1.90 12.58
C SER A 120 -2.10 1.49 14.05
N PRO A 121 -2.75 0.36 14.39
CA PRO A 121 -2.76 -0.13 15.77
C PRO A 121 -1.36 -0.51 16.28
N THR A 122 -0.51 -1.00 15.39
CA THR A 122 0.85 -1.44 15.73
C THR A 122 1.79 -0.28 16.01
N LEU A 123 1.70 0.80 15.21
CA LEU A 123 2.56 1.98 15.35
C LEU A 123 2.01 3.03 16.32
N GLY A 124 0.69 3.00 16.59
CA GLY A 124 0.02 3.94 17.46
C GLY A 124 -0.20 5.34 16.85
N HIS A 125 -0.05 5.49 15.54
CA HIS A 125 -0.29 6.74 14.82
C HIS A 125 -0.92 6.51 13.45
N PRO A 126 -1.49 7.55 12.80
CA PRO A 126 -2.04 7.41 11.46
C PRO A 126 -0.96 7.20 10.40
N VAL A 127 -1.29 6.38 9.41
CA VAL A 127 -0.49 6.16 8.20
C VAL A 127 -1.38 6.23 6.97
N ALA A 128 -0.81 6.59 5.85
CA ALA A 128 -1.49 6.59 4.57
C ALA A 128 -0.55 6.14 3.45
N VAL A 129 -1.11 5.73 2.33
CA VAL A 129 -0.38 5.54 1.08
C VAL A 129 -1.00 6.45 0.03
N ALA A 130 -0.18 6.99 -0.84
CA ALA A 130 -0.57 7.97 -1.82
C ALA A 130 0.25 7.83 -3.10
N TYR A 131 -0.30 8.25 -4.24
CA TYR A 131 0.51 8.61 -5.39
C TYR A 131 0.91 10.06 -5.27
N VAL A 132 2.21 10.32 -5.35
CA VAL A 132 2.77 11.67 -5.37
C VAL A 132 3.68 11.84 -6.57
N ASP A 133 3.84 13.06 -7.04
CA ASP A 133 4.80 13.40 -8.10
C ASP A 133 6.19 12.91 -7.73
N VAL A 134 6.92 12.33 -8.68
CA VAL A 134 8.20 11.67 -8.43
C VAL A 134 9.23 12.57 -7.75
N GLY A 135 9.19 13.88 -8.01
CA GLY A 135 10.05 14.87 -7.36
C GLY A 135 9.85 14.99 -5.84
N HIS A 136 8.73 14.52 -5.32
CA HIS A 136 8.37 14.55 -3.90
C HIS A 136 8.32 13.16 -3.25
N ALA A 137 8.69 12.09 -3.97
CA ALA A 137 8.58 10.71 -3.52
C ALA A 137 9.78 10.21 -2.70
N ALA A 138 10.81 11.02 -2.49
CA ALA A 138 11.99 10.63 -1.73
C ALA A 138 11.66 10.44 -0.25
N GLU A 139 12.24 9.40 0.37
CA GLU A 139 12.09 9.16 1.81
C GLU A 139 12.56 10.38 2.62
N GLY A 140 11.80 10.70 3.66
CA GLY A 140 12.05 11.87 4.50
C GLY A 140 11.43 13.18 4.00
N THR A 141 10.91 13.22 2.76
CA THR A 141 10.25 14.43 2.22
C THR A 141 9.08 14.84 3.12
N ALA A 142 9.08 16.10 3.54
CA ALA A 142 7.98 16.69 4.30
C ALA A 142 6.86 17.12 3.34
N LEU A 143 5.65 16.67 3.62
CA LEU A 143 4.43 16.94 2.88
C LEU A 143 3.31 17.32 3.84
N GLU A 144 2.18 17.74 3.30
CA GLU A 144 0.96 17.96 4.06
C GLU A 144 -0.21 17.25 3.39
N ILE A 145 -1.17 16.78 4.19
CA ILE A 145 -2.39 16.16 3.67
C ILE A 145 -3.58 16.98 4.13
N GLU A 146 -4.45 17.34 3.19
CA GLU A 146 -5.67 18.06 3.54
C GLU A 146 -6.73 17.11 4.07
N VAL A 147 -7.13 17.31 5.34
CA VAL A 147 -8.16 16.51 5.98
C VAL A 147 -9.17 17.47 6.64
N ARG A 148 -10.40 17.48 6.13
CA ARG A 148 -11.49 18.35 6.62
C ARG A 148 -11.10 19.83 6.67
N GLY A 149 -10.46 20.32 5.60
CA GLY A 149 -10.03 21.72 5.47
C GLY A 149 -8.83 22.11 6.32
N LYS A 150 -8.10 21.14 6.87
CA LYS A 150 -6.85 21.37 7.62
C LYS A 150 -5.71 20.63 6.98
N ARG A 151 -4.54 21.29 6.89
CA ARG A 151 -3.29 20.69 6.46
C ARG A 151 -2.65 19.96 7.63
N LEU A 152 -2.52 18.63 7.53
CA LEU A 152 -1.87 17.79 8.53
C LEU A 152 -0.45 17.49 8.04
N PRO A 153 0.58 17.75 8.85
CA PRO A 153 1.95 17.36 8.50
C PRO A 153 2.05 15.86 8.29
N ALA A 154 2.77 15.50 7.24
CA ALA A 154 3.08 14.12 6.89
C ALA A 154 4.52 14.02 6.37
N ARG A 155 5.09 12.83 6.41
CA ARG A 155 6.43 12.55 5.92
C ARG A 155 6.43 11.28 5.09
N VAL A 156 7.14 11.30 3.97
CA VAL A 156 7.38 10.09 3.17
C VAL A 156 8.24 9.12 3.97
N VAL A 157 7.76 7.90 4.11
CA VAL A 157 8.44 6.82 4.85
C VAL A 157 8.54 5.55 3.99
N PRO A 158 9.53 4.69 4.26
CA PRO A 158 9.65 3.43 3.53
C PRO A 158 8.48 2.50 3.82
N LEU A 159 8.16 1.66 2.85
CA LEU A 159 7.22 0.54 3.00
C LEU A 159 8.01 -0.78 3.13
N PRO A 160 7.53 -1.74 3.91
CA PRO A 160 6.30 -1.72 4.70
C PRO A 160 6.40 -0.81 5.95
N PHE A 161 5.28 -0.27 6.43
CA PHE A 161 5.26 0.50 7.69
C PHE A 161 5.66 -0.36 8.90
N VAL A 162 5.22 -1.62 8.90
CA VAL A 162 5.55 -2.63 9.92
C VAL A 162 6.27 -3.78 9.24
N GLN A 163 7.42 -4.16 9.78
CA GLN A 163 8.23 -5.25 9.23
C GLN A 163 7.45 -6.57 9.16
N HIS A 164 7.56 -7.24 8.01
CA HIS A 164 6.89 -8.52 7.79
C HIS A 164 7.46 -9.61 8.71
N ARG A 165 6.57 -10.35 9.37
CA ARG A 165 6.92 -11.48 10.25
C ARG A 165 6.55 -12.83 9.60
N TYR A 166 6.72 -12.95 8.30
CA TYR A 166 6.40 -14.18 7.57
C TYR A 166 7.33 -15.31 7.99
N ARG A 167 6.74 -16.49 8.25
CA ARG A 167 7.53 -17.70 8.47
C ARG A 167 8.19 -18.11 7.16
N ARG A 168 9.53 -18.09 7.14
CA ARG A 168 10.34 -18.58 6.02
C ARG A 168 10.93 -19.94 6.38
N LYS A 169 10.99 -20.91 5.42
CA LYS A 169 11.70 -22.17 5.63
C LYS A 169 13.17 -21.85 5.91
N GLY A 170 13.70 -22.33 7.05
CA GLY A 170 15.10 -22.16 7.43
C GLY A 170 15.42 -20.99 8.37
N THR A 171 14.45 -20.19 8.80
CA THR A 171 14.67 -19.21 9.87
C THR A 171 14.18 -19.81 11.19
N THR A 172 15.11 -20.36 11.96
CA THR A 172 14.89 -20.66 13.38
C THR A 172 14.90 -19.31 14.11
N GLN A 173 13.82 -18.99 14.85
CA GLN A 173 13.80 -17.90 15.82
C GLN A 173 14.44 -18.39 17.11
#